data_3289cb99df7f16ee6cf6ba53c290a143
#
_entry.id   3289cb99df7f16ee6cf6ba53c290a143
#
_cell.length_a   1.000
_cell.length_b   1.000
_cell.length_c   1.000
_cell.angle_alpha   90.00
_cell.angle_beta   90.00
_cell.angle_gamma   90.00
#
_symmetry.space_group_name_H-M   'P 1'
#
loop_
_entity.id
_entity.type
_entity.pdbx_description
1 polymer ?
#
loop_
_entity_poly.entity_id
_entity_poly.type
_entity_poly.pdbx_seq_one_letter_code
_entity_poly.pdbx_strand_id
1 'polypeptide(L)'
;ESMVPMSEIFQPEPLVASLRPLASAAPLSAAELAYRQFYGFVPREAVESRLGWFEVDGYRIAAQLWQPIAPRATLLLLHGYYDHSGLYRHVIEWALEAGFAVLAVDLPGHGLSSGPRASISDFAEYQAVLRAALQQADALGLPAPWHLCGQSTGGAILIDYLLNDQPL
;
A
#
# COMPACT_ATOMS: atom_id res chain seq x y z
N GLU A 1 17.79 27.01 -11.49
CA GLU A 1 16.77 25.94 -11.62
C GLU A 1 15.65 26.28 -10.63
N SER A 2 14.50 26.69 -11.14
CA SER A 2 13.34 26.90 -10.31
C SER A 2 12.82 25.53 -9.86
N MET A 3 12.88 25.25 -8.55
CA MET A 3 12.22 24.09 -8.00
C MET A 3 10.71 24.21 -8.24
N VAL A 4 10.14 23.27 -8.98
CA VAL A 4 8.69 23.17 -9.13
C VAL A 4 8.09 22.92 -7.76
N PRO A 5 7.13 23.73 -7.29
CA PRO A 5 6.48 23.48 -6.01
C PRO A 5 5.87 22.07 -5.95
N MET A 6 5.94 21.41 -4.79
CA MET A 6 5.38 20.08 -4.60
C MET A 6 3.91 19.99 -5.03
N SER A 7 3.13 21.04 -4.84
CA SER A 7 1.74 21.14 -5.25
C SER A 7 1.50 21.07 -6.76
N GLU A 8 2.53 21.27 -7.58
CA GLU A 8 2.44 21.19 -9.05
C GLU A 8 2.77 19.81 -9.59
N ILE A 9 3.39 18.92 -8.78
CA ILE A 9 3.78 17.57 -9.19
C ILE A 9 2.61 16.60 -9.00
N PHE A 10 1.96 16.62 -7.84
CA PHE A 10 0.69 15.96 -7.60
C PHE A 10 -0.08 16.69 -6.49
N GLN A 11 -1.40 16.57 -6.52
CA GLN A 11 -2.26 17.10 -5.46
C GLN A 11 -2.96 15.93 -4.76
N PRO A 12 -2.79 15.77 -3.42
CA PRO A 12 -3.35 14.63 -2.71
C PRO A 12 -4.87 14.53 -2.81
N GLU A 13 -5.60 15.62 -2.65
CA GLU A 13 -7.06 15.60 -2.65
C GLU A 13 -7.66 15.19 -4.00
N PRO A 14 -7.30 15.80 -5.15
CA PRO A 14 -7.77 15.33 -6.45
C PRO A 14 -7.31 13.90 -6.75
N LEU A 15 -6.12 13.51 -6.33
CA LEU A 15 -5.61 12.16 -6.52
C LEU A 15 -6.49 11.14 -5.78
N VAL A 16 -6.78 11.39 -4.50
CA VAL A 16 -7.65 10.50 -3.70
C VAL A 16 -9.02 10.38 -4.32
N ALA A 17 -9.61 11.50 -4.78
CA ALA A 17 -10.93 11.50 -5.42
C ALA A 17 -10.95 10.70 -6.73
N SER A 18 -9.84 10.57 -7.43
CA SER A 18 -9.72 9.87 -8.70
C SER A 18 -9.34 8.40 -8.57
N LEU A 19 -8.96 7.93 -7.37
CA LEU A 19 -8.57 6.54 -7.17
C LEU A 19 -9.71 5.58 -7.49
N ARG A 20 -9.36 4.49 -8.15
CA ARG A 20 -10.28 3.40 -8.49
C ARG A 20 -10.17 2.27 -7.48
N PRO A 21 -11.16 1.37 -7.39
CA PRO A 21 -10.99 0.13 -6.64
C PRO A 21 -9.71 -0.61 -7.06
N LEU A 22 -8.98 -1.14 -6.10
CA LEU A 22 -7.69 -1.80 -6.36
C LEU A 22 -7.78 -2.91 -7.40
N ALA A 23 -8.88 -3.65 -7.39
CA ALA A 23 -9.11 -4.74 -8.34
C ALA A 23 -9.15 -4.29 -9.82
N SER A 24 -9.46 -3.02 -10.08
CA SER A 24 -9.59 -2.44 -11.43
C SER A 24 -8.69 -1.22 -11.65
N ALA A 25 -7.65 -1.05 -10.84
CA ALA A 25 -6.81 0.15 -10.80
C ALA A 25 -5.56 0.08 -11.70
N ALA A 26 -5.57 -0.72 -12.74
CA ALA A 26 -4.49 -0.82 -13.71
C ALA A 26 -4.98 -0.38 -15.10
N PRO A 27 -4.11 0.25 -15.94
CA PRO A 27 -2.79 0.80 -15.59
C PRO A 27 -2.90 2.09 -14.76
N LEU A 28 -1.75 2.57 -14.27
CA LEU A 28 -1.71 3.83 -13.52
C LEU A 28 -2.11 5.02 -14.39
N SER A 29 -2.91 5.92 -13.83
CA SER A 29 -3.21 7.21 -14.45
C SER A 29 -2.00 8.14 -14.39
N ALA A 30 -2.06 9.25 -15.13
CA ALA A 30 -0.99 10.27 -15.10
C ALA A 30 -0.79 10.85 -13.68
N ALA A 31 -1.88 11.07 -12.94
CA ALA A 31 -1.81 11.56 -11.56
C ALA A 31 -1.16 10.54 -10.60
N GLU A 32 -1.48 9.26 -10.77
CA GLU A 32 -0.90 8.17 -9.98
C GLU A 32 0.59 7.98 -10.30
N LEU A 33 0.99 8.11 -11.56
CA LEU A 33 2.40 8.11 -11.96
C LEU A 33 3.16 9.29 -11.34
N ALA A 34 2.57 10.48 -11.33
CA ALA A 34 3.17 11.66 -10.71
C ALA A 34 3.38 11.46 -9.20
N TYR A 35 2.43 10.84 -8.52
CA TYR A 35 2.56 10.48 -7.10
C TYR A 35 3.75 9.55 -6.87
N ARG A 36 3.88 8.49 -7.67
CA ARG A 36 5.01 7.56 -7.55
C ARG A 36 6.34 8.21 -7.87
N GLN A 37 6.40 9.04 -8.89
CA GLN A 37 7.62 9.78 -9.26
C GLN A 37 8.05 10.73 -8.15
N PHE A 38 7.10 11.39 -7.48
CA PHE A 38 7.39 12.28 -6.36
C PHE A 38 8.15 11.55 -5.23
N TYR A 39 7.79 10.30 -4.96
CA TYR A 39 8.48 9.46 -3.96
C TYR A 39 9.66 8.67 -4.54
N GLY A 40 10.04 8.94 -5.77
CA GLY A 40 11.24 8.38 -6.39
C GLY A 40 11.06 7.02 -7.06
N PHE A 41 9.83 6.54 -7.20
CA PHE A 41 9.58 5.30 -7.93
C PHE A 41 9.72 5.53 -9.43
N VAL A 42 10.47 4.66 -10.09
CA VAL A 42 10.67 4.65 -11.53
C VAL A 42 9.85 3.50 -12.12
N PRO A 43 9.11 3.72 -13.23
CA PRO A 43 8.43 2.62 -13.90
C PRO A 43 9.41 1.50 -14.27
N ARG A 44 9.02 0.25 -14.01
CA ARG A 44 9.81 -0.94 -14.33
C ARG A 44 9.12 -1.73 -15.42
N GLU A 45 9.88 -2.18 -16.43
CA GLU A 45 9.36 -3.11 -17.43
C GLU A 45 8.93 -4.42 -16.75
N ALA A 46 7.92 -5.05 -17.32
CA ALA A 46 7.41 -6.34 -16.85
C ALA A 46 6.89 -6.32 -15.39
N VAL A 47 6.56 -5.15 -14.86
CA VAL A 47 5.90 -5.00 -13.55
C VAL A 47 4.58 -4.29 -13.74
N GLU A 48 3.48 -4.99 -13.49
CA GLU A 48 2.16 -4.37 -13.43
C GLU A 48 2.04 -3.57 -12.13
N SER A 49 1.52 -2.35 -12.23
CA SER A 49 1.39 -1.44 -11.09
C SER A 49 -0.05 -1.01 -10.92
N ARG A 50 -0.49 -0.99 -9.66
CA ARG A 50 -1.81 -0.47 -9.27
C ARG A 50 -1.69 0.48 -8.10
N LEU A 51 -2.55 1.49 -8.09
CA LEU A 51 -2.81 2.35 -6.94
C LEU A 51 -4.33 2.51 -6.87
N GLY A 52 -4.93 2.02 -5.82
CA GLY A 52 -6.37 1.99 -5.69
C GLY A 52 -6.81 1.86 -4.25
N TRP A 53 -8.10 1.65 -4.04
CA TRP A 53 -8.69 1.56 -2.72
C TRP A 53 -9.50 0.27 -2.53
N PHE A 54 -9.67 -0.13 -1.28
CA PHE A 54 -10.65 -1.11 -0.83
C PHE A 54 -11.30 -0.60 0.46
N GLU A 55 -12.50 -1.06 0.76
CA GLU A 55 -13.24 -0.61 1.94
C GLU A 55 -13.09 -1.57 3.12
N VAL A 56 -12.91 -0.99 4.31
CA VAL A 56 -12.88 -1.73 5.58
C VAL A 56 -13.54 -0.87 6.64
N ASP A 57 -14.62 -1.34 7.24
CA ASP A 57 -15.28 -0.69 8.38
C ASP A 57 -15.53 0.82 8.19
N GLY A 58 -15.97 1.21 7.00
CA GLY A 58 -16.24 2.59 6.63
C GLY A 58 -15.04 3.41 6.19
N TYR A 59 -13.84 2.84 6.24
CA TYR A 59 -12.64 3.49 5.69
C TYR A 59 -12.41 3.08 4.23
N ARG A 60 -11.96 4.04 3.44
CA ARG A 60 -11.32 3.74 2.15
C ARG A 60 -9.82 3.63 2.38
N ILE A 61 -9.30 2.45 2.17
CA ILE A 61 -7.89 2.14 2.39
C ILE A 61 -7.18 2.17 1.05
N ALA A 62 -6.23 3.09 0.89
CA ALA A 62 -5.38 3.15 -0.29
C ALA A 62 -4.30 2.09 -0.22
N ALA A 63 -4.07 1.43 -1.33
CA ALA A 63 -3.04 0.40 -1.46
C ALA A 63 -2.33 0.51 -2.78
N GLN A 64 -1.07 0.13 -2.80
CA GLN A 64 -0.23 0.09 -3.98
C GLN A 64 0.22 -1.35 -4.23
N LEU A 65 0.11 -1.79 -5.47
CA LEU A 65 0.55 -3.10 -5.91
C LEU A 65 1.66 -2.95 -6.96
N TRP A 66 2.72 -3.72 -6.78
CA TRP A 66 3.73 -3.99 -7.79
C TRP A 66 3.77 -5.49 -8.03
N GLN A 67 3.43 -5.91 -9.24
CA GLN A 67 3.34 -7.33 -9.58
C GLN A 67 4.24 -7.65 -10.78
N PRO A 68 5.45 -8.21 -10.54
CA PRO A 68 6.30 -8.71 -11.61
C PRO A 68 5.63 -9.85 -12.36
N ILE A 69 6.10 -10.14 -13.58
CA ILE A 69 5.74 -11.37 -14.28
C ILE A 69 6.32 -12.55 -13.50
N ALA A 70 5.49 -13.56 -13.22
CA ALA A 70 5.86 -14.76 -12.49
C ALA A 70 6.57 -14.47 -11.14
N PRO A 71 5.93 -13.71 -10.22
CA PRO A 71 6.53 -13.45 -8.93
C PRO A 71 6.63 -14.74 -8.12
N ARG A 72 7.72 -14.89 -7.34
CA ARG A 72 7.96 -16.11 -6.55
C ARG A 72 7.37 -16.08 -5.15
N ALA A 73 6.95 -14.91 -4.69
CA ALA A 73 6.39 -14.68 -3.36
C ALA A 73 5.74 -13.30 -3.31
N THR A 74 5.11 -12.97 -2.20
CA THR A 74 4.49 -11.66 -1.99
C THR A 74 4.98 -11.06 -0.68
N LEU A 75 5.30 -9.75 -0.70
CA LEU A 75 5.57 -8.95 0.47
C LEU A 75 4.37 -8.05 0.75
N LEU A 76 3.75 -8.19 1.93
CA LEU A 76 2.77 -7.24 2.45
C LEU A 76 3.48 -6.28 3.37
N LEU A 77 3.39 -4.98 3.07
CA LEU A 77 4.10 -3.92 3.79
C LEU A 77 3.10 -3.02 4.54
N LEU A 78 3.31 -2.88 5.85
CA LEU A 78 2.59 -1.94 6.72
C LEU A 78 3.56 -0.89 7.26
N HIS A 79 3.22 0.38 7.05
CA HIS A 79 4.06 1.50 7.49
C HIS A 79 3.92 1.80 8.99
N GLY A 80 4.79 2.69 9.49
CA GLY A 80 4.74 3.17 10.88
C GLY A 80 3.77 4.34 11.09
N TYR A 81 3.61 4.74 12.34
CA TYR A 81 2.76 5.87 12.72
C TYR A 81 3.31 7.18 12.14
N TYR A 82 2.44 8.04 11.64
CA TYR A 82 2.76 9.26 10.88
C TYR A 82 3.48 9.02 9.54
N ASP A 83 3.57 7.79 9.10
CA ASP A 83 4.18 7.41 7.84
C ASP A 83 3.12 7.10 6.76
N HIS A 84 3.55 6.63 5.61
CA HIS A 84 2.70 6.04 4.56
C HIS A 84 3.57 5.21 3.61
N SER A 85 2.92 4.40 2.77
CA SER A 85 3.61 3.43 1.90
C SER A 85 4.59 4.06 0.91
N GLY A 86 4.33 5.29 0.47
CA GLY A 86 5.20 6.00 -0.47
C GLY A 86 6.61 6.25 0.04
N LEU A 87 6.84 6.23 1.36
CA LEU A 87 8.15 6.45 1.96
C LEU A 87 9.04 5.18 2.01
N TYR A 88 8.52 4.03 1.58
CA TYR A 88 9.23 2.74 1.69
C TYR A 88 9.85 2.28 0.38
N ARG A 89 10.27 3.21 -0.47
CA ARG A 89 10.83 2.92 -1.79
C ARG A 89 11.94 1.87 -1.77
N HIS A 90 12.89 2.00 -0.85
CA HIS A 90 14.04 1.08 -0.80
C HIS A 90 13.64 -0.35 -0.48
N VAL A 91 12.70 -0.53 0.45
CA VAL A 91 12.17 -1.86 0.79
C VAL A 91 11.43 -2.47 -0.39
N ILE A 92 10.60 -1.67 -1.05
CA ILE A 92 9.81 -2.11 -2.20
C ILE A 92 10.73 -2.50 -3.37
N GLU A 93 11.71 -1.66 -3.69
CA GLU A 93 12.66 -1.95 -4.76
C GLU A 93 13.49 -3.21 -4.47
N TRP A 94 13.94 -3.38 -3.22
CA TRP A 94 14.62 -4.60 -2.81
C TRP A 94 13.75 -5.84 -3.03
N ALA A 95 12.49 -5.80 -2.62
CA ALA A 95 11.57 -6.92 -2.79
C ALA A 95 11.33 -7.24 -4.26
N LEU A 96 11.17 -6.22 -5.11
CA LEU A 96 11.02 -6.41 -6.56
C LEU A 96 12.26 -7.04 -7.19
N GLU A 97 13.45 -6.62 -6.79
CA GLU A 97 14.71 -7.22 -7.26
C GLU A 97 14.83 -8.68 -6.80
N ALA A 98 14.27 -9.01 -5.63
CA ALA A 98 14.21 -10.39 -5.15
C ALA A 98 13.13 -11.24 -5.85
N GLY A 99 12.36 -10.67 -6.76
CA GLY A 99 11.30 -11.37 -7.52
C GLY A 99 9.96 -11.45 -6.79
N PHE A 100 9.73 -10.60 -5.81
CA PHE A 100 8.48 -10.57 -5.05
C PHE A 100 7.46 -9.62 -5.67
N ALA A 101 6.17 -9.97 -5.60
CA ALA A 101 5.11 -8.99 -5.67
C ALA A 101 5.07 -8.20 -4.35
N VAL A 102 4.64 -6.94 -4.40
CA VAL A 102 4.55 -6.09 -3.21
C VAL A 102 3.16 -5.48 -3.14
N LEU A 103 2.49 -5.66 -2.02
CA LEU A 103 1.25 -4.97 -1.67
C LEU A 103 1.53 -4.09 -0.44
N ALA A 104 1.49 -2.78 -0.64
CA ALA A 104 1.71 -1.80 0.43
C ALA A 104 0.42 -1.03 0.68
N VAL A 105 0.00 -0.94 1.94
CA VAL A 105 -1.25 -0.27 2.33
C VAL A 105 -0.96 0.95 3.19
N ASP A 106 -1.77 1.98 3.02
CA ASP A 106 -1.81 3.14 3.90
C ASP A 106 -2.85 2.89 5.00
N LEU A 107 -2.42 2.92 6.25
CA LEU A 107 -3.30 2.70 7.40
C LEU A 107 -4.35 3.82 7.51
N PRO A 108 -5.51 3.57 8.18
CA PRO A 108 -6.52 4.61 8.38
C PRO A 108 -5.92 5.91 8.93
N GLY A 109 -6.32 7.04 8.36
CA GLY A 109 -5.82 8.36 8.75
C GLY A 109 -4.41 8.68 8.29
N HIS A 110 -3.80 7.85 7.44
CA HIS A 110 -2.44 8.04 6.91
C HIS A 110 -2.44 8.04 5.38
N GLY A 111 -1.46 8.74 4.81
CA GLY A 111 -1.25 8.76 3.37
C GLY A 111 -2.50 9.10 2.57
N LEU A 112 -2.86 8.25 1.65
CA LEU A 112 -4.04 8.42 0.78
C LEU A 112 -5.31 7.75 1.33
N SER A 113 -5.23 7.07 2.47
CA SER A 113 -6.38 6.44 3.11
C SER A 113 -7.24 7.46 3.84
N SER A 114 -8.55 7.16 3.96
CA SER A 114 -9.50 7.99 4.68
C SER A 114 -9.38 7.82 6.20
N GLY A 115 -10.09 8.65 6.94
CA GLY A 115 -10.14 8.64 8.39
C GLY A 115 -9.50 9.89 9.02
N PRO A 116 -9.77 10.15 10.32
CA PRO A 116 -9.12 11.25 11.03
C PRO A 116 -7.61 11.09 11.01
N ARG A 117 -6.90 12.18 10.75
CA ARG A 117 -5.45 12.14 10.56
C ARG A 117 -4.73 11.53 11.75
N ALA A 118 -3.97 10.46 11.49
CA ALA A 118 -3.16 9.73 12.45
C ALA A 118 -3.94 9.39 13.75
N SER A 119 -5.23 9.09 13.61
CA SER A 119 -6.12 8.75 14.72
C SER A 119 -6.88 7.47 14.41
N ILE A 120 -7.12 6.68 15.45
CA ILE A 120 -7.90 5.46 15.42
C ILE A 120 -8.61 5.27 16.74
N SER A 121 -9.85 4.81 16.73
CA SER A 121 -10.64 4.62 17.94
C SER A 121 -10.32 3.30 18.65
N ASP A 122 -9.89 2.27 17.90
CA ASP A 122 -9.59 0.94 18.43
C ASP A 122 -8.53 0.25 17.57
N PHE A 123 -7.56 -0.38 18.22
CA PHE A 123 -6.53 -1.17 17.54
C PHE A 123 -7.11 -2.30 16.69
N ALA A 124 -8.31 -2.79 17.05
CA ALA A 124 -9.04 -3.78 16.26
C ALA A 124 -9.36 -3.30 14.83
N GLU A 125 -9.49 -1.99 14.60
CA GLU A 125 -9.68 -1.42 13.26
C GLU A 125 -8.45 -1.66 12.38
N TYR A 126 -7.24 -1.55 12.92
CA TYR A 126 -6.01 -1.87 12.21
C TYR A 126 -5.95 -3.36 11.85
N GLN A 127 -6.40 -4.24 12.74
CA GLN A 127 -6.46 -5.68 12.47
C GLN A 127 -7.45 -5.99 11.34
N ALA A 128 -8.59 -5.31 11.30
CA ALA A 128 -9.53 -5.44 10.20
C ALA A 128 -8.93 -5.02 8.86
N VAL A 129 -8.12 -3.95 8.85
CA VAL A 129 -7.39 -3.50 7.64
C VAL A 129 -6.40 -4.56 7.19
N LEU A 130 -5.63 -5.16 8.10
CA LEU A 130 -4.69 -6.22 7.76
C LEU A 130 -5.40 -7.43 7.16
N ARG A 131 -6.49 -7.90 7.79
CA ARG A 131 -7.27 -9.02 7.25
C ARG A 131 -7.83 -8.72 5.86
N ALA A 132 -8.33 -7.50 5.64
CA ALA A 132 -8.84 -7.10 4.35
C ALA A 132 -7.72 -7.01 3.30
N ALA A 133 -6.53 -6.55 3.68
CA ALA A 133 -5.37 -6.54 2.79
C ALA A 133 -4.96 -7.95 2.37
N LEU A 134 -4.98 -8.90 3.29
CA LEU A 134 -4.71 -10.32 2.98
C LEU A 134 -5.77 -10.89 2.04
N GLN A 135 -7.04 -10.53 2.22
CA GLN A 135 -8.12 -10.92 1.31
C GLN A 135 -7.92 -10.32 -0.08
N GLN A 136 -7.47 -9.07 -0.18
CA GLN A 136 -7.13 -8.45 -1.46
C GLN A 136 -5.98 -9.17 -2.15
N ALA A 137 -4.94 -9.53 -1.41
CA ALA A 137 -3.82 -10.29 -1.95
C ALA A 137 -4.27 -11.64 -2.53
N ASP A 138 -5.16 -12.33 -1.84
CA ASP A 138 -5.73 -13.59 -2.30
C ASP A 138 -6.60 -13.39 -3.56
N ALA A 139 -7.50 -12.42 -3.54
CA ALA A 139 -8.38 -12.10 -4.67
C ALA A 139 -7.61 -11.67 -5.93
N LEU A 140 -6.47 -11.00 -5.76
CA LEU A 140 -5.60 -10.60 -6.87
C LEU A 140 -4.70 -11.73 -7.35
N GLY A 141 -4.76 -12.91 -6.73
CA GLY A 141 -3.95 -14.06 -7.10
C GLY A 141 -2.47 -13.90 -6.78
N LEU A 142 -2.12 -13.11 -5.78
CA LEU A 142 -0.72 -12.91 -5.40
C LEU A 142 -0.15 -14.20 -4.80
N PRO A 143 1.08 -14.62 -5.20
CA PRO A 143 1.59 -15.92 -4.85
C PRO A 143 2.04 -16.05 -3.39
N ALA A 144 1.83 -17.23 -2.82
CA ALA A 144 2.48 -17.64 -1.58
C ALA A 144 3.95 -18.00 -1.84
N PRO A 145 4.84 -17.95 -0.83
CA PRO A 145 4.54 -17.53 0.54
C PRO A 145 4.31 -16.02 0.65
N TRP A 146 3.50 -15.62 1.63
CA TRP A 146 3.29 -14.21 1.93
C TRP A 146 4.17 -13.81 3.11
N HIS A 147 5.06 -12.85 2.85
CA HIS A 147 5.93 -12.28 3.87
C HIS A 147 5.32 -10.98 4.38
N LEU A 148 5.30 -10.81 5.69
CA LEU A 148 4.74 -9.64 6.34
C LEU A 148 5.89 -8.75 6.82
N CYS A 149 5.86 -7.47 6.45
CA CYS A 149 6.84 -6.48 6.86
C CYS A 149 6.13 -5.28 7.46
N GLY A 150 6.52 -4.89 8.66
CA GLY A 150 5.94 -3.72 9.32
C GLY A 150 6.96 -3.01 10.18
N GLN A 151 6.82 -1.70 10.30
CA GLN A 151 7.66 -0.84 11.13
C GLN A 151 6.81 -0.15 12.19
N SER A 152 7.26 -0.13 13.46
CA SER A 152 6.57 0.55 14.57
C SER A 152 5.13 0.05 14.70
N THR A 153 4.12 0.89 14.47
CA THR A 153 2.69 0.51 14.50
C THR A 153 2.40 -0.65 13.55
N GLY A 154 2.95 -0.63 12.33
CA GLY A 154 2.82 -1.72 11.38
C GLY A 154 3.36 -3.05 11.93
N GLY A 155 4.51 -3.01 12.59
CA GLY A 155 5.08 -4.18 13.25
C GLY A 155 4.21 -4.69 14.39
N ALA A 156 3.65 -3.80 15.20
CA ALA A 156 2.75 -4.18 16.29
C ALA A 156 1.47 -4.84 15.77
N ILE A 157 0.92 -4.36 14.67
CA ILE A 157 -0.25 -4.97 14.02
C ILE A 157 0.05 -6.40 13.58
N LEU A 158 1.20 -6.61 12.95
CA LEU A 158 1.61 -7.94 12.47
C LEU A 158 1.85 -8.90 13.62
N ILE A 159 2.50 -8.46 14.68
CA ILE A 159 2.76 -9.29 15.87
C ILE A 159 1.43 -9.68 16.54
N ASP A 160 0.53 -8.73 16.72
CA ASP A 160 -0.78 -9.03 17.32
C ASP A 160 -1.58 -10.03 16.47
N TYR A 161 -1.57 -9.86 15.14
CA TYR A 161 -2.21 -10.80 14.21
C TYR A 161 -1.63 -12.22 14.35
N LEU A 162 -0.29 -12.34 14.37
CA LEU A 162 0.37 -13.64 14.47
C LEU A 162 0.09 -14.35 15.80
N LEU A 163 -0.10 -13.58 16.87
CA LEU A 163 -0.34 -14.15 18.20
C LEU A 163 -1.82 -14.50 18.44
N ASN A 164 -2.75 -13.76 17.86
CA ASN A 164 -4.15 -13.80 18.28
C ASN A 164 -5.15 -14.13 17.17
N ASP A 165 -4.80 -13.95 15.91
CA ASP A 165 -5.76 -14.02 14.80
C ASP A 165 -5.27 -14.87 13.63
N GLN A 166 -4.18 -15.59 13.79
CA GLN A 166 -3.62 -16.41 12.73
C GLN A 166 -4.60 -17.53 12.37
N PRO A 167 -5.01 -17.68 11.10
CA PRO A 167 -5.81 -18.82 10.68
C PRO A 167 -4.98 -20.10 10.79
N LEU A 168 -5.59 -21.12 11.33
CA LEU A 168 -5.01 -22.46 11.45
C LEU A 168 -4.95 -23.15 10.08
#